data_7abea77640509a0bdaca048bdc728bd0
#
_entry.id   7abea77640509a0bdaca048bdc728bd0
#
_cell.length_a   1.000
_cell.length_b   1.000
_cell.length_c   1.000
_cell.angle_alpha   90.00
_cell.angle_beta   90.00
_cell.angle_gamma   90.00
#
_symmetry.space_group_name_H-M   'P 1'
#
loop_
_entity.id
_entity.type
_entity.pdbx_description
1 polymer ?
#
loop_
_entity_poly.entity_id
_entity_poly.type
_entity_poly.pdbx_seq_one_letter_code
_entity_poly.pdbx_strand_id
1 'polypeptide(L)'
;MKDKVFRSLIVVWLLFTTISFSQSSDYAAGKVANGGVISGRVTFSGQLVAPKILVVTKDKNVCGRSTHKDESLLVGENHGLKNVVVYLTDIKTGKAWSAPAAGYKLDQEGCQFSPHIMVVPAGQMFEILNPDGVLHNIHTYSERNAAINKAMPKFLKKLKLSFEQPEIIKVNCDVHNWMGGWIVVAASPYYVLTDEHGDFELDGVPAGTYMLKFWHEKLGEQTQAVVVKPNETVKVTTAFQGAK
;
A
#
# COMPACT_ATOMS: atom_id res chain seq x y z
N MET A 1 73.16 -16.16 28.80
CA MET A 1 71.88 -15.95 29.43
C MET A 1 71.14 -14.98 28.50
N LYS A 2 70.11 -15.45 27.73
CA LYS A 2 69.33 -14.65 26.79
C LYS A 2 67.90 -14.63 27.31
N ASP A 3 67.46 -13.49 27.81
CA ASP A 3 66.11 -13.28 28.31
C ASP A 3 65.16 -13.11 27.13
N LYS A 4 64.18 -14.02 27.00
CA LYS A 4 63.09 -13.93 26.05
C LYS A 4 61.96 -13.17 26.72
N VAL A 5 61.70 -11.94 26.27
CA VAL A 5 60.54 -11.15 26.64
C VAL A 5 59.34 -11.63 25.78
N PHE A 6 58.37 -12.25 26.44
CA PHE A 6 57.08 -12.66 25.83
C PHE A 6 56.16 -11.45 25.86
N ARG A 7 55.93 -10.83 24.69
CA ARG A 7 54.89 -9.79 24.52
C ARG A 7 53.54 -10.46 24.25
N SER A 8 52.66 -10.48 25.25
CA SER A 8 51.25 -10.87 25.07
C SER A 8 50.51 -9.77 24.31
N LEU A 9 50.06 -10.08 23.13
CA LEU A 9 49.08 -9.26 22.40
C LEU A 9 47.67 -9.55 22.94
N ILE A 10 47.13 -8.56 23.67
CA ILE A 10 45.70 -8.59 24.03
C ILE A 10 44.89 -8.12 22.84
N VAL A 11 44.20 -9.04 22.18
CA VAL A 11 43.22 -8.73 21.13
C VAL A 11 41.90 -8.38 21.80
N VAL A 12 41.59 -7.08 21.86
CA VAL A 12 40.28 -6.60 22.32
C VAL A 12 39.26 -6.77 21.19
N TRP A 13 38.37 -7.73 21.32
CA TRP A 13 37.19 -7.86 20.45
C TRP A 13 36.15 -6.81 20.84
N LEU A 14 36.03 -5.74 20.06
CA LEU A 14 34.92 -4.81 20.13
C LEU A 14 33.66 -5.49 19.55
N LEU A 15 32.79 -5.96 20.43
CA LEU A 15 31.45 -6.40 20.06
C LEU A 15 30.60 -5.16 19.65
N PHE A 16 30.49 -4.92 18.34
CA PHE A 16 29.51 -4.01 17.83
C PHE A 16 28.12 -4.65 17.95
N THR A 17 27.40 -4.32 19.01
CA THR A 17 25.96 -4.61 19.08
C THR A 17 25.24 -3.67 18.13
N THR A 18 24.82 -4.18 16.99
CA THR A 18 23.89 -3.47 16.11
C THR A 18 22.53 -3.40 16.79
N ILE A 19 22.19 -2.25 17.35
CA ILE A 19 20.84 -1.96 17.84
C ILE A 19 19.99 -1.77 16.59
N SER A 20 19.25 -2.80 16.19
CA SER A 20 18.20 -2.69 15.19
C SER A 20 17.06 -1.87 15.81
N PHE A 21 16.96 -0.60 15.45
CA PHE A 21 15.75 0.18 15.72
C PHE A 21 14.63 -0.36 14.85
N SER A 22 13.77 -1.19 15.42
CA SER A 22 12.45 -1.45 14.88
C SER A 22 11.65 -0.15 15.02
N GLN A 23 11.49 0.61 13.94
CA GLN A 23 10.53 1.71 13.90
C GLN A 23 9.12 1.09 13.80
N SER A 24 8.57 0.74 14.96
CA SER A 24 7.12 0.56 15.07
C SER A 24 6.45 1.88 14.67
N SER A 25 5.29 1.81 14.00
CA SER A 25 4.52 3.01 13.71
C SER A 25 4.22 3.73 15.05
N ASP A 26 4.67 4.99 15.20
CA ASP A 26 4.46 5.80 16.42
C ASP A 26 2.97 6.16 16.64
N TYR A 27 2.04 5.43 16.00
CA TYR A 27 0.61 5.67 16.11
C TYR A 27 0.01 4.94 17.31
N ALA A 28 -0.67 5.71 18.18
CA ALA A 28 -1.40 5.18 19.33
C ALA A 28 -2.92 5.25 19.11
N ALA A 29 -3.59 4.10 19.13
CA ALA A 29 -5.04 4.04 19.05
C ALA A 29 -5.68 4.51 20.37
N GLY A 30 -6.74 5.32 20.27
CA GLY A 30 -7.48 5.85 21.40
C GLY A 30 -8.91 6.24 21.03
N LYS A 31 -9.64 6.76 22.00
CA LYS A 31 -10.99 7.28 21.79
C LYS A 31 -10.88 8.70 21.20
N VAL A 32 -11.50 8.92 20.05
CA VAL A 32 -11.66 10.25 19.47
C VAL A 32 -12.98 10.84 19.91
N ALA A 33 -12.91 11.85 20.79
CA ALA A 33 -14.10 12.63 21.15
C ALA A 33 -14.24 13.76 20.13
N ASN A 34 -15.45 13.96 19.59
CA ASN A 34 -15.76 15.03 18.66
C ASN A 34 -14.86 15.06 17.40
N GLY A 35 -14.54 13.88 16.84
CA GLY A 35 -13.78 13.78 15.61
C GLY A 35 -14.46 14.49 14.44
N GLY A 36 -13.66 15.17 13.62
CA GLY A 36 -14.14 15.75 12.37
C GLY A 36 -14.02 14.75 11.21
N VAL A 37 -14.43 15.21 10.03
CA VAL A 37 -14.39 14.45 8.79
C VAL A 37 -13.58 15.23 7.75
N ILE A 38 -12.68 14.57 7.04
CA ILE A 38 -12.06 15.09 5.82
C ILE A 38 -12.70 14.35 4.66
N SER A 39 -13.42 15.05 3.80
CA SER A 39 -14.01 14.45 2.61
C SER A 39 -13.72 15.27 1.37
N GLY A 40 -13.73 14.66 0.22
CA GLY A 40 -13.43 15.41 -0.97
C GLY A 40 -13.43 14.57 -2.23
N ARG A 41 -12.90 15.21 -3.29
CA ARG A 41 -12.81 14.58 -4.61
C ARG A 41 -11.44 14.82 -5.22
N VAL A 42 -10.90 13.77 -5.79
CA VAL A 42 -9.68 13.81 -6.61
C VAL A 42 -10.08 13.66 -8.07
N THR A 43 -9.57 14.56 -8.92
CA THR A 43 -9.89 14.56 -10.35
C THR A 43 -8.61 14.42 -11.19
N PHE A 44 -8.78 14.02 -12.43
CA PHE A 44 -7.74 13.98 -13.44
C PHE A 44 -7.94 15.11 -14.45
N SER A 45 -6.94 15.95 -14.62
CA SER A 45 -6.92 17.01 -15.64
C SER A 45 -5.95 16.67 -16.76
N GLY A 46 -6.39 15.81 -17.66
CA GLY A 46 -5.60 15.38 -18.83
C GLY A 46 -6.50 14.84 -19.91
N GLN A 47 -5.91 14.43 -21.02
CA GLN A 47 -6.66 13.76 -22.06
C GLN A 47 -7.13 12.40 -21.56
N LEU A 48 -8.45 12.17 -21.64
CA LEU A 48 -9.05 10.88 -21.29
C LEU A 48 -8.68 9.84 -22.36
N VAL A 49 -8.05 8.77 -21.92
CA VAL A 49 -7.71 7.62 -22.76
C VAL A 49 -8.33 6.38 -22.14
N ALA A 50 -9.02 5.59 -22.97
CA ALA A 50 -9.56 4.32 -22.50
C ALA A 50 -8.46 3.41 -21.96
N PRO A 51 -8.71 2.64 -20.88
CA PRO A 51 -7.73 1.70 -20.34
C PRO A 51 -7.25 0.74 -21.43
N LYS A 52 -5.93 0.57 -21.52
CA LYS A 52 -5.30 -0.34 -22.48
C LYS A 52 -5.72 -1.79 -22.18
N ILE A 53 -6.08 -2.52 -23.24
CA ILE A 53 -6.28 -3.97 -23.12
C ILE A 53 -4.93 -4.65 -23.02
N LEU A 54 -4.75 -5.46 -21.98
CA LEU A 54 -3.54 -6.24 -21.72
C LEU A 54 -3.61 -7.57 -22.45
N VAL A 55 -2.51 -7.96 -23.11
CA VAL A 55 -2.47 -9.19 -23.92
C VAL A 55 -2.10 -10.36 -23.04
N VAL A 56 -2.99 -11.36 -22.97
CA VAL A 56 -2.73 -12.64 -22.30
C VAL A 56 -1.84 -13.50 -23.19
N THR A 57 -0.60 -13.70 -22.77
CA THR A 57 0.41 -14.44 -23.54
C THR A 57 0.62 -15.88 -23.07
N LYS A 58 0.21 -16.20 -21.81
CA LYS A 58 0.45 -17.48 -21.14
C LYS A 58 -0.84 -17.98 -20.45
N ASP A 59 -0.95 -19.28 -20.25
CA ASP A 59 -2.10 -19.94 -19.58
C ASP A 59 -3.47 -19.50 -20.11
N LYS A 60 -3.59 -19.36 -21.44
CA LYS A 60 -4.76 -18.77 -22.14
C LYS A 60 -6.08 -19.47 -21.83
N ASN A 61 -6.05 -20.76 -21.50
CA ASN A 61 -7.26 -21.53 -21.14
C ASN A 61 -7.85 -21.10 -19.79
N VAL A 62 -7.06 -20.45 -18.94
CA VAL A 62 -7.47 -19.93 -17.63
C VAL A 62 -7.53 -18.39 -17.69
N CYS A 63 -6.39 -17.76 -17.95
CA CYS A 63 -6.26 -16.29 -17.92
C CYS A 63 -6.96 -15.59 -19.10
N GLY A 64 -7.15 -16.28 -20.24
CA GLY A 64 -7.83 -15.72 -21.42
C GLY A 64 -9.36 -15.77 -21.37
N ARG A 65 -9.96 -16.20 -20.26
CA ARG A 65 -11.42 -16.26 -20.10
C ARG A 65 -12.07 -14.89 -19.90
N SER A 66 -11.28 -13.92 -19.46
CA SER A 66 -11.70 -12.54 -19.25
C SER A 66 -10.77 -11.56 -19.97
N THR A 67 -11.27 -10.37 -20.23
CA THR A 67 -10.47 -9.27 -20.77
C THR A 67 -9.78 -8.53 -19.63
N HIS A 68 -8.46 -8.44 -19.68
CA HIS A 68 -7.66 -7.69 -18.72
C HIS A 68 -7.47 -6.26 -19.20
N LYS A 69 -7.72 -5.30 -18.33
CA LYS A 69 -7.50 -3.87 -18.58
C LYS A 69 -6.38 -3.36 -17.68
N ASP A 70 -5.61 -2.42 -18.20
CA ASP A 70 -4.62 -1.68 -17.40
C ASP A 70 -5.36 -0.82 -16.37
N GLU A 71 -5.20 -1.14 -15.09
CA GLU A 71 -5.83 -0.43 -13.97
C GLU A 71 -4.98 0.71 -13.41
N SER A 72 -3.81 0.94 -13.97
CA SER A 72 -2.86 1.95 -13.50
C SER A 72 -3.32 3.40 -13.65
N LEU A 73 -4.37 3.65 -14.44
CA LEU A 73 -5.03 4.96 -14.55
C LEU A 73 -6.51 4.73 -14.88
N LEU A 74 -7.35 4.83 -13.89
CA LEU A 74 -8.80 4.68 -14.03
C LEU A 74 -9.47 6.03 -13.75
N VAL A 75 -10.03 6.60 -14.80
CA VAL A 75 -10.76 7.87 -14.74
C VAL A 75 -12.22 7.59 -15.03
N GLY A 76 -13.07 7.89 -14.05
CA GLY A 76 -14.51 7.72 -14.12
C GLY A 76 -15.24 8.96 -14.63
N GLU A 77 -16.54 9.02 -14.34
CA GLU A 77 -17.38 10.16 -14.72
C GLU A 77 -16.89 11.46 -14.06
N ASN A 78 -17.12 12.57 -14.74
CA ASN A 78 -16.71 13.91 -14.28
C ASN A 78 -15.22 13.99 -13.90
N HIS A 79 -14.38 13.25 -14.63
CA HIS A 79 -12.94 13.17 -14.40
C HIS A 79 -12.52 12.63 -13.02
N GLY A 80 -13.39 11.93 -12.29
CA GLY A 80 -13.06 11.31 -11.02
C GLY A 80 -11.88 10.34 -11.14
N LEU A 81 -10.85 10.50 -10.33
CA LEU A 81 -9.65 9.66 -10.37
C LEU A 81 -9.73 8.57 -9.31
N LYS A 82 -9.91 7.32 -9.76
CA LYS A 82 -9.96 6.12 -8.91
C LYS A 82 -8.58 5.71 -8.43
N ASN A 83 -8.54 4.96 -7.32
CA ASN A 83 -7.33 4.35 -6.79
C ASN A 83 -6.24 5.35 -6.33
N VAL A 84 -6.61 6.57 -5.95
CA VAL A 84 -5.70 7.45 -5.24
C VAL A 84 -5.68 7.04 -3.77
N VAL A 85 -4.51 6.79 -3.23
CA VAL A 85 -4.32 6.58 -1.79
C VAL A 85 -4.29 7.95 -1.11
N VAL A 86 -5.31 8.24 -0.29
CA VAL A 86 -5.41 9.50 0.47
C VAL A 86 -5.15 9.19 1.93
N TYR A 87 -4.19 9.88 2.56
CA TYR A 87 -3.82 9.58 3.95
C TYR A 87 -3.19 10.75 4.70
N LEU A 88 -3.27 10.69 6.04
CA LEU A 88 -2.59 11.62 6.94
C LEU A 88 -1.18 11.12 7.25
N THR A 89 -0.16 11.98 7.06
CA THR A 89 1.25 11.58 7.20
C THR A 89 1.79 11.73 8.62
N ASP A 90 1.22 12.63 9.42
CA ASP A 90 1.76 13.13 10.68
C ASP A 90 0.86 12.87 11.90
N ILE A 91 -0.24 12.12 11.71
CA ILE A 91 -1.15 11.78 12.80
C ILE A 91 -0.53 10.74 13.73
N LYS A 92 -0.46 11.05 15.04
CA LYS A 92 0.16 10.21 16.07
C LYS A 92 -0.85 9.46 16.94
N THR A 93 -2.06 9.99 17.06
CA THR A 93 -3.12 9.39 17.89
C THR A 93 -4.47 9.53 17.21
N GLY A 94 -5.39 8.62 17.49
CA GLY A 94 -6.73 8.69 16.93
C GLY A 94 -7.50 7.37 17.06
N LYS A 95 -8.45 7.12 16.17
CA LYS A 95 -9.31 5.92 16.22
C LYS A 95 -8.52 4.62 16.08
N ALA A 96 -9.06 3.54 16.62
CA ALA A 96 -8.51 2.20 16.39
C ALA A 96 -8.77 1.74 14.96
N TRP A 97 -7.99 0.78 14.49
CA TRP A 97 -8.24 0.09 13.23
C TRP A 97 -9.56 -0.69 13.29
N SER A 98 -10.31 -0.61 12.21
CA SER A 98 -11.44 -1.49 11.95
C SER A 98 -11.04 -2.48 10.87
N ALA A 99 -10.82 -3.73 11.25
CA ALA A 99 -10.48 -4.77 10.29
C ALA A 99 -11.72 -5.18 9.47
N PRO A 100 -11.58 -5.46 8.17
CA PRO A 100 -12.66 -6.05 7.39
C PRO A 100 -13.06 -7.41 7.98
N ALA A 101 -14.35 -7.72 8.00
CA ALA A 101 -14.86 -9.00 8.54
C ALA A 101 -14.23 -10.23 7.84
N ALA A 102 -13.91 -10.12 6.54
CA ALA A 102 -13.25 -11.17 5.77
C ALA A 102 -11.72 -11.19 5.92
N GLY A 103 -11.15 -10.29 6.74
CA GLY A 103 -9.70 -10.06 6.83
C GLY A 103 -9.14 -9.35 5.58
N TYR A 104 -7.83 -9.13 5.57
CA TYR A 104 -7.14 -8.52 4.44
C TYR A 104 -6.72 -9.61 3.45
N LYS A 105 -7.11 -9.46 2.19
CA LYS A 105 -6.86 -10.45 1.14
C LYS A 105 -6.43 -9.78 -0.16
N LEU A 106 -5.42 -10.36 -0.80
CA LEU A 106 -5.02 -10.06 -2.17
C LEU A 106 -5.25 -11.33 -2.99
N ASP A 107 -6.27 -11.31 -3.85
CA ASP A 107 -6.61 -12.47 -4.67
C ASP A 107 -5.91 -12.39 -6.03
N GLN A 108 -5.69 -13.56 -6.65
CA GLN A 108 -5.11 -13.72 -7.98
C GLN A 108 -6.12 -14.32 -8.97
N GLU A 109 -7.42 -14.29 -8.61
CA GLU A 109 -8.48 -14.86 -9.41
C GLU A 109 -8.56 -14.23 -10.80
N GLY A 110 -8.67 -15.09 -11.82
CA GLY A 110 -8.72 -14.67 -13.22
C GLY A 110 -7.40 -14.10 -13.71
N CYS A 111 -6.27 -14.44 -13.09
CA CYS A 111 -4.93 -13.95 -13.44
C CYS A 111 -4.81 -12.42 -13.36
N GLN A 112 -5.37 -11.87 -12.30
CA GLN A 112 -5.32 -10.45 -11.96
C GLN A 112 -5.22 -10.29 -10.44
N PHE A 113 -4.48 -9.30 -9.95
CA PHE A 113 -4.50 -8.96 -8.52
C PHE A 113 -5.79 -8.20 -8.18
N SER A 114 -6.53 -8.67 -7.19
CA SER A 114 -7.76 -8.04 -6.71
C SER A 114 -7.76 -7.97 -5.16
N PRO A 115 -7.91 -6.76 -4.57
CA PRO A 115 -8.00 -5.46 -5.24
C PRO A 115 -6.67 -5.05 -5.91
N HIS A 116 -6.71 -4.15 -6.90
CA HIS A 116 -5.51 -3.59 -7.54
C HIS A 116 -4.58 -2.89 -6.53
N ILE A 117 -5.16 -2.19 -5.57
CA ILE A 117 -4.46 -1.59 -4.43
C ILE A 117 -5.09 -2.13 -3.14
N MET A 118 -4.31 -2.85 -2.34
CA MET A 118 -4.72 -3.32 -1.02
C MET A 118 -4.10 -2.45 0.06
N VAL A 119 -4.93 -1.91 0.98
CA VAL A 119 -4.44 -1.20 2.18
C VAL A 119 -4.52 -2.15 3.36
N VAL A 120 -3.41 -2.29 4.09
CA VAL A 120 -3.28 -3.16 5.26
C VAL A 120 -2.48 -2.45 6.35
N PRO A 121 -2.86 -2.56 7.64
CA PRO A 121 -2.06 -2.00 8.73
C PRO A 121 -0.65 -2.60 8.81
N ALA A 122 0.34 -1.80 9.20
CA ALA A 122 1.67 -2.30 9.52
C ALA A 122 1.60 -3.37 10.62
N GLY A 123 2.34 -4.48 10.45
CA GLY A 123 2.32 -5.64 11.34
C GLY A 123 1.09 -6.56 11.20
N GLN A 124 0.08 -6.15 10.44
CA GLN A 124 -1.12 -6.96 10.26
C GLN A 124 -0.90 -8.07 9.23
N MET A 125 -1.25 -9.29 9.61
CA MET A 125 -1.23 -10.44 8.69
C MET A 125 -2.34 -10.31 7.64
N PHE A 126 -2.02 -10.63 6.40
CA PHE A 126 -2.96 -10.72 5.28
C PHE A 126 -2.75 -12.01 4.48
N GLU A 127 -3.74 -12.37 3.67
CA GLU A 127 -3.72 -13.57 2.86
C GLU A 127 -3.58 -13.21 1.37
N ILE A 128 -2.72 -13.96 0.68
CA ILE A 128 -2.67 -13.97 -0.79
C ILE A 128 -3.30 -15.28 -1.24
N LEU A 129 -4.27 -15.19 -2.15
CA LEU A 129 -5.02 -16.34 -2.64
C LEU A 129 -4.60 -16.69 -4.07
N ASN A 130 -4.65 -17.99 -4.42
CA ASN A 130 -4.49 -18.49 -5.80
C ASN A 130 -5.58 -19.52 -6.09
N PRO A 131 -6.79 -19.10 -6.51
CA PRO A 131 -7.87 -20.01 -6.88
C PRO A 131 -7.73 -20.61 -8.29
N ASP A 132 -6.98 -19.99 -9.20
CA ASP A 132 -6.98 -20.21 -10.64
C ASP A 132 -6.53 -21.61 -11.09
N GLY A 133 -5.78 -22.33 -10.26
CA GLY A 133 -5.27 -23.66 -10.65
C GLY A 133 -4.09 -23.64 -11.61
N VAL A 134 -3.49 -22.47 -11.83
CA VAL A 134 -2.21 -22.26 -12.54
C VAL A 134 -1.13 -21.75 -11.58
N LEU A 135 0.11 -21.71 -12.06
CA LEU A 135 1.20 -21.11 -11.30
C LEU A 135 1.09 -19.58 -11.35
N HIS A 136 1.02 -18.96 -10.19
CA HIS A 136 1.30 -17.54 -10.00
C HIS A 136 2.55 -17.36 -9.12
N ASN A 137 3.02 -16.14 -8.97
CA ASN A 137 3.93 -15.77 -7.90
C ASN A 137 3.60 -14.38 -7.36
N ILE A 138 4.03 -14.12 -6.16
CA ILE A 138 4.00 -12.79 -5.55
C ILE A 138 5.42 -12.27 -5.48
N HIS A 139 5.71 -11.22 -6.26
CA HIS A 139 6.99 -10.53 -6.27
C HIS A 139 6.78 -9.10 -5.80
N THR A 140 7.31 -8.75 -4.62
CA THR A 140 7.19 -7.43 -4.01
C THR A 140 8.49 -6.63 -4.18
N TYR A 141 8.36 -5.34 -4.48
CA TYR A 141 9.49 -4.42 -4.63
C TYR A 141 9.53 -3.49 -3.44
N SER A 142 9.86 -4.07 -2.27
CA SER A 142 9.95 -3.37 -1.00
C SER A 142 11.33 -2.78 -0.80
N GLU A 143 11.41 -1.58 -0.22
CA GLU A 143 12.65 -0.91 0.16
C GLU A 143 12.83 -0.87 1.70
N ARG A 144 11.72 -0.80 2.43
CA ARG A 144 11.70 -0.73 3.90
C ARG A 144 11.36 -2.06 4.56
N ASN A 145 10.68 -2.95 3.87
CA ASN A 145 10.38 -4.30 4.30
C ASN A 145 11.23 -5.30 3.50
N ALA A 146 11.31 -6.54 3.97
CA ALA A 146 11.96 -7.59 3.20
C ALA A 146 11.23 -7.82 1.88
N ALA A 147 11.92 -7.71 0.77
CA ALA A 147 11.37 -8.05 -0.55
C ALA A 147 11.09 -9.56 -0.63
N ILE A 148 9.98 -9.91 -1.24
CA ILE A 148 9.49 -11.29 -1.36
C ILE A 148 9.34 -11.63 -2.83
N ASN A 149 9.82 -12.82 -3.21
CA ASN A 149 9.49 -13.44 -4.48
C ASN A 149 9.16 -14.92 -4.22
N LYS A 150 7.87 -15.23 -4.13
CA LYS A 150 7.36 -16.55 -3.79
C LYS A 150 6.44 -17.11 -4.86
N ALA A 151 6.78 -18.29 -5.37
CA ALA A 151 5.91 -19.04 -6.24
C ALA A 151 4.68 -19.58 -5.48
N MET A 152 3.53 -19.53 -6.13
CA MET A 152 2.27 -20.12 -5.70
C MET A 152 1.80 -21.12 -6.76
N PRO A 153 2.33 -22.35 -6.75
CA PRO A 153 1.88 -23.40 -7.69
C PRO A 153 0.41 -23.73 -7.45
N LYS A 154 -0.24 -24.37 -8.44
CA LYS A 154 -1.69 -24.65 -8.46
C LYS A 154 -2.26 -25.28 -7.18
N PHE A 155 -1.43 -26.01 -6.41
CA PHE A 155 -1.84 -26.64 -5.15
C PHE A 155 -1.72 -25.70 -3.94
N LEU A 156 -0.91 -24.65 -4.01
CA LEU A 156 -0.77 -23.66 -2.93
C LEU A 156 -1.85 -22.58 -3.08
N LYS A 157 -2.99 -22.79 -2.43
CA LYS A 157 -4.16 -21.91 -2.57
C LYS A 157 -4.09 -20.65 -1.72
N LYS A 158 -3.20 -20.60 -0.74
CA LYS A 158 -3.11 -19.52 0.23
C LYS A 158 -1.68 -19.36 0.72
N LEU A 159 -1.24 -18.11 0.81
CA LEU A 159 0.00 -17.68 1.45
C LEU A 159 -0.34 -16.59 2.46
N LYS A 160 0.27 -16.60 3.64
CA LYS A 160 0.12 -15.55 4.65
C LYS A 160 1.38 -14.73 4.74
N LEU A 161 1.26 -13.42 4.77
CA LEU A 161 2.35 -12.46 4.87
C LEU A 161 1.98 -11.33 5.85
N SER A 162 3.00 -10.65 6.37
CA SER A 162 2.90 -9.36 7.04
C SER A 162 4.09 -8.48 6.64
N PHE A 163 3.89 -7.17 6.70
CA PHE A 163 4.93 -6.17 6.54
C PHE A 163 4.90 -5.24 7.74
N GLU A 164 6.06 -5.02 8.34
CA GLU A 164 6.16 -4.30 9.62
C GLU A 164 6.32 -2.79 9.44
N GLN A 165 6.91 -2.36 8.31
CA GLN A 165 7.20 -0.96 8.07
C GLN A 165 6.19 -0.32 7.12
N PRO A 166 5.63 0.86 7.44
CA PRO A 166 4.77 1.61 6.55
C PRO A 166 5.47 1.91 5.21
N GLU A 167 4.84 1.45 4.11
CA GLU A 167 5.41 1.54 2.76
C GLU A 167 4.33 1.33 1.71
N ILE A 168 4.49 1.90 0.52
CA ILE A 168 3.68 1.59 -0.66
C ILE A 168 4.50 0.66 -1.55
N ILE A 169 4.12 -0.61 -1.57
CA ILE A 169 4.90 -1.70 -2.15
C ILE A 169 4.28 -2.11 -3.49
N LYS A 170 5.06 -2.01 -4.56
CA LYS A 170 4.65 -2.57 -5.84
C LYS A 170 4.68 -4.09 -5.79
N VAL A 171 3.67 -4.74 -6.42
CA VAL A 171 3.58 -6.20 -6.58
C VAL A 171 3.41 -6.56 -8.03
N ASN A 172 4.11 -7.61 -8.47
CA ASN A 172 3.97 -8.20 -9.80
C ASN A 172 3.88 -9.73 -9.70
N CYS A 173 3.40 -10.34 -10.79
CA CYS A 173 3.58 -11.75 -11.05
C CYS A 173 4.60 -11.94 -12.18
N ASP A 174 5.72 -12.61 -11.91
CA ASP A 174 6.77 -12.86 -12.94
C ASP A 174 6.34 -13.90 -13.97
N VAL A 175 5.30 -14.70 -13.66
CA VAL A 175 4.73 -15.70 -14.57
C VAL A 175 3.82 -15.07 -15.61
N HIS A 176 3.05 -14.05 -15.19
CA HIS A 176 2.05 -13.35 -15.99
C HIS A 176 2.34 -11.86 -15.96
N ASN A 177 3.11 -11.38 -16.93
CA ASN A 177 3.68 -10.03 -16.97
C ASN A 177 2.65 -8.88 -17.02
N TRP A 178 1.38 -9.19 -17.23
CA TRP A 178 0.27 -8.22 -17.16
C TRP A 178 -0.31 -8.06 -15.75
N MET A 179 0.02 -8.96 -14.81
CA MET A 179 -0.47 -8.88 -13.42
C MET A 179 0.41 -7.93 -12.61
N GLY A 180 -0.15 -6.81 -12.24
CA GLY A 180 0.47 -5.81 -11.36
C GLY A 180 -0.52 -5.25 -10.36
N GLY A 181 -0.03 -4.71 -9.24
CA GLY A 181 -0.81 -4.08 -8.19
C GLY A 181 0.06 -3.50 -7.09
N TRP A 182 -0.56 -3.12 -5.98
CA TRP A 182 0.10 -2.45 -4.87
C TRP A 182 -0.39 -2.92 -3.52
N ILE A 183 0.51 -3.00 -2.56
CA ILE A 183 0.20 -3.20 -1.14
C ILE A 183 0.62 -1.93 -0.40
N VAL A 184 -0.35 -1.24 0.17
CA VAL A 184 -0.14 -0.06 1.01
C VAL A 184 -0.11 -0.52 2.46
N VAL A 185 1.08 -0.57 3.04
CA VAL A 185 1.29 -0.85 4.46
C VAL A 185 1.09 0.46 5.22
N ALA A 186 -0.04 0.60 5.86
CA ALA A 186 -0.50 1.85 6.42
C ALA A 186 -0.04 2.04 7.89
N ALA A 187 0.44 3.23 8.21
CA ALA A 187 0.92 3.59 9.55
C ALA A 187 -0.20 3.86 10.56
N SER A 188 -1.39 4.22 10.08
CA SER A 188 -2.54 4.62 10.89
C SER A 188 -3.84 4.29 10.16
N PRO A 189 -5.02 4.28 10.83
CA PRO A 189 -6.29 4.03 10.17
C PRO A 189 -6.83 5.18 9.31
N TYR A 190 -6.03 6.22 9.10
CA TYR A 190 -6.40 7.38 8.28
C TYR A 190 -5.80 7.26 6.88
N TYR A 191 -6.12 6.14 6.23
CA TYR A 191 -5.86 5.83 4.82
C TYR A 191 -7.16 5.42 4.14
N VAL A 192 -7.40 5.93 2.95
CA VAL A 192 -8.56 5.58 2.13
C VAL A 192 -8.17 5.59 0.65
N LEU A 193 -8.89 4.82 -0.15
CA LEU A 193 -8.79 4.86 -1.61
C LEU A 193 -9.95 5.69 -2.17
N THR A 194 -9.68 6.48 -3.20
CA THR A 194 -10.76 7.11 -3.96
C THR A 194 -11.56 6.08 -4.75
N ASP A 195 -12.86 6.27 -4.81
CA ASP A 195 -13.79 5.44 -5.59
C ASP A 195 -13.77 5.78 -7.10
N GLU A 196 -14.71 5.22 -7.88
CA GLU A 196 -14.86 5.46 -9.31
C GLU A 196 -15.26 6.89 -9.67
N HIS A 197 -15.75 7.67 -8.71
CA HIS A 197 -16.08 9.09 -8.87
C HIS A 197 -14.94 10.01 -8.39
N GLY A 198 -13.86 9.40 -7.87
CA GLY A 198 -12.74 10.12 -7.26
C GLY A 198 -13.04 10.60 -5.84
N ASP A 199 -14.17 10.20 -5.26
CA ASP A 199 -14.58 10.63 -3.93
C ASP A 199 -13.86 9.85 -2.83
N PHE A 200 -13.61 10.52 -1.70
CA PHE A 200 -13.00 9.93 -0.51
C PHE A 200 -13.53 10.55 0.77
N GLU A 201 -13.43 9.79 1.87
CA GLU A 201 -13.79 10.26 3.22
C GLU A 201 -12.88 9.63 4.27
N LEU A 202 -12.32 10.47 5.15
CA LEU A 202 -11.60 10.10 6.37
C LEU A 202 -12.40 10.61 7.57
N ASP A 203 -13.05 9.72 8.28
CA ASP A 203 -13.88 10.00 9.44
C ASP A 203 -13.12 9.89 10.76
N GLY A 204 -13.70 10.45 11.82
CA GLY A 204 -13.16 10.33 13.17
C GLY A 204 -11.76 10.92 13.32
N VAL A 205 -11.42 11.96 12.58
CA VAL A 205 -10.12 12.64 12.65
C VAL A 205 -10.13 13.58 13.86
N PRO A 206 -9.17 13.44 14.81
CA PRO A 206 -9.05 14.42 15.91
C PRO A 206 -8.93 15.85 15.40
N ALA A 207 -9.42 16.83 16.17
CA ALA A 207 -9.20 18.22 15.82
C ALA A 207 -7.71 18.55 15.80
N GLY A 208 -7.26 19.25 14.76
CA GLY A 208 -5.84 19.54 14.56
C GLY A 208 -5.52 20.02 13.14
N THR A 209 -4.25 20.28 12.91
CA THR A 209 -3.72 20.60 11.58
C THR A 209 -2.88 19.43 11.12
N TYR A 210 -3.12 18.95 9.91
CA TYR A 210 -2.51 17.76 9.36
C TYR A 210 -2.01 17.98 7.94
N MET A 211 -1.05 17.14 7.51
CA MET A 211 -0.64 17.02 6.13
C MET A 211 -1.38 15.86 5.48
N LEU A 212 -2.29 16.17 4.56
CA LEU A 212 -3.03 15.21 3.76
C LEU A 212 -2.23 14.91 2.50
N LYS A 213 -1.83 13.65 2.31
CA LYS A 213 -1.11 13.20 1.14
C LYS A 213 -2.03 12.42 0.21
N PHE A 214 -1.84 12.62 -1.08
CA PHE A 214 -2.48 11.92 -2.19
C PHE A 214 -1.39 11.23 -3.00
N TRP A 215 -1.47 9.92 -3.14
CA TRP A 215 -0.55 9.15 -3.95
C TRP A 215 -1.29 8.39 -5.04
N HIS A 216 -0.79 8.46 -6.26
CA HIS A 216 -1.30 7.70 -7.40
C HIS A 216 -0.13 7.05 -8.15
N GLU A 217 -0.24 5.75 -8.43
CA GLU A 217 0.86 4.94 -8.98
C GLU A 217 1.51 5.48 -10.25
N LYS A 218 0.75 6.20 -11.08
CA LYS A 218 1.19 6.72 -12.38
C LYS A 218 1.43 8.23 -12.37
N LEU A 219 0.80 8.96 -11.47
CA LEU A 219 0.79 10.42 -11.47
C LEU A 219 1.61 11.02 -10.31
N GLY A 220 2.18 10.18 -9.45
CA GLY A 220 3.02 10.60 -8.34
C GLY A 220 2.25 11.07 -7.12
N GLU A 221 2.78 12.05 -6.41
CA GLU A 221 2.27 12.49 -5.11
C GLU A 221 1.92 13.97 -5.10
N GLN A 222 0.91 14.31 -4.29
CA GLN A 222 0.57 15.68 -3.92
C GLN A 222 0.35 15.74 -2.41
N THR A 223 0.53 16.91 -1.81
CA THR A 223 0.35 17.12 -0.37
C THR A 223 -0.34 18.45 -0.13
N GLN A 224 -1.28 18.46 0.82
CA GLN A 224 -2.04 19.65 1.20
C GLN A 224 -2.21 19.72 2.71
N ALA A 225 -2.01 20.89 3.30
CA ALA A 225 -2.35 21.12 4.71
C ALA A 225 -3.88 21.19 4.88
N VAL A 226 -4.39 20.59 5.95
CA VAL A 226 -5.81 20.59 6.29
C VAL A 226 -6.01 20.87 7.77
N VAL A 227 -6.98 21.72 8.11
CA VAL A 227 -7.37 22.02 9.50
C VAL A 227 -8.70 21.35 9.80
N VAL A 228 -8.70 20.41 10.73
CA VAL A 228 -9.89 19.68 11.19
C VAL A 228 -10.39 20.32 12.49
N LYS A 229 -11.66 20.68 12.52
CA LYS A 229 -12.33 21.18 13.72
C LYS A 229 -13.25 20.09 14.31
N PRO A 230 -13.58 20.21 15.63
CA PRO A 230 -14.44 19.22 16.27
C PRO A 230 -15.82 19.13 15.59
N ASN A 231 -16.26 17.90 15.27
CA ASN A 231 -17.58 17.61 14.66
C ASN A 231 -17.85 18.33 13.32
N GLU A 232 -16.83 18.90 12.67
CA GLU A 232 -17.00 19.58 11.39
C GLU A 232 -16.47 18.69 10.24
N THR A 233 -17.03 18.89 9.05
CA THR A 233 -16.52 18.33 7.80
C THR A 233 -15.72 19.40 7.06
N VAL A 234 -14.45 19.09 6.77
CA VAL A 234 -13.64 19.88 5.86
C VAL A 234 -13.65 19.26 4.47
N LYS A 235 -13.98 20.06 3.45
CA LYS A 235 -13.99 19.63 2.05
C LYS A 235 -12.64 19.93 1.39
N VAL A 236 -12.10 18.95 0.70
CA VAL A 236 -10.81 19.04 0.00
C VAL A 236 -10.98 18.58 -1.44
N THR A 237 -10.47 19.35 -2.38
CA THR A 237 -10.42 18.97 -3.79
C THR A 237 -8.98 19.08 -4.29
N THR A 238 -8.56 18.13 -5.11
CA THR A 238 -7.27 18.18 -5.80
C THR A 238 -7.39 17.59 -7.20
N ALA A 239 -6.48 17.99 -8.09
CA ALA A 239 -6.44 17.49 -9.45
C ALA A 239 -5.03 17.01 -9.80
N PHE A 240 -4.91 15.78 -10.30
CA PHE A 240 -3.68 15.29 -10.91
C PHE A 240 -3.65 15.66 -12.39
N GLN A 241 -2.50 16.10 -12.86
CA GLN A 241 -2.28 16.39 -14.28
C GLN A 241 -1.69 15.17 -14.97
N GLY A 242 -2.19 14.86 -16.17
CA GLY A 242 -1.53 13.90 -17.05
C GLY A 242 -0.15 14.41 -17.45
N ALA A 243 0.80 13.49 -17.70
CA ALA A 243 2.07 13.86 -18.31
C ALA A 243 1.80 14.59 -19.64
N LYS A 244 2.51 15.71 -19.87
CA LYS A 244 2.47 16.45 -21.14
C LYS A 244 3.13 15.64 -22.23
#